data_0e01e8eee5834a3a977a0ced49cf40c6
#
_entry.id   0e01e8eee5834a3a977a0ced49cf40c6
#
_cell.length_a   1.000
_cell.length_b   1.000
_cell.length_c   1.000
_cell.angle_alpha   90.00
_cell.angle_beta   90.00
_cell.angle_gamma   90.00
#
_symmetry.space_group_name_H-M   'P 1'
#
loop_
_entity.id
_entity.type
_entity.pdbx_description
1 polymer ?
#
loop_
_entity_poly.entity_id
_entity_poly.type
_entity_poly.pdbx_seq_one_letter_code
_entity_poly.pdbx_strand_id
1 'polypeptide(L)' 'MYEKFQQLLDKTHKTAYQVSKDTGISTATLSSWKNGNYIPKVEKLKILAEYFGVSIEYFLS' A
#
# COMPACT_ATOMS: atom_id res chain seq x y z
N MET A 1 4.79 6.64 6.48
CA MET A 1 4.18 5.33 6.21
C MET A 1 3.99 5.08 4.71
N TYR A 2 3.47 6.04 3.96
CA TYR A 2 3.28 5.85 2.52
C TYR A 2 4.62 5.59 1.80
N GLU A 3 5.70 6.16 2.30
CA GLU A 3 7.02 5.99 1.68
C GLU A 3 7.40 4.51 1.57
N LYS A 4 7.00 3.71 2.55
CA LYS A 4 7.26 2.28 2.52
C LYS A 4 6.50 1.59 1.39
N PHE A 5 5.25 2.02 1.17
CA PHE A 5 4.44 1.51 0.06
C PHE A 5 5.08 1.88 -1.27
N GLN A 6 5.53 3.14 -1.41
CA GLN A 6 6.19 3.59 -2.64
C GLN A 6 7.45 2.79 -2.91
N GLN A 7 8.23 2.49 -1.86
CA GLN A 7 9.44 1.67 -2.01
C GLN A 7 9.10 0.28 -2.55
N LEU A 8 7.99 -0.30 -2.08
CA LEU A 8 7.56 -1.61 -2.57
C LEU A 8 7.13 -1.55 -4.03
N LEU A 9 6.43 -0.49 -4.43
CA LEU A 9 6.05 -0.30 -5.83
C LEU A 9 7.30 -0.25 -6.71
N ASP A 10 8.29 0.54 -6.31
CA ASP A 10 9.51 0.70 -7.08
C ASP A 10 10.29 -0.61 -7.16
N LYS A 11 10.40 -1.31 -6.04
CA LYS A 11 11.16 -2.54 -5.93
C LYS A 11 10.54 -3.67 -6.76
N THR A 12 9.21 -3.71 -6.83
CA THR A 12 8.49 -4.77 -7.54
C THR A 12 8.09 -4.37 -8.96
N HIS A 13 8.40 -3.13 -9.35
CA HIS A 13 8.03 -2.60 -10.67
C HIS A 13 6.52 -2.62 -10.89
N LYS A 14 5.75 -2.35 -9.84
CA LYS A 14 4.29 -2.28 -9.91
C LYS A 14 3.82 -0.84 -9.78
N THR A 15 2.62 -0.59 -10.30
CA THR A 15 1.98 0.72 -10.16
C THR A 15 0.88 0.62 -9.10
N ALA A 16 0.47 1.77 -8.57
CA ALA A 16 -0.67 1.82 -7.64
C ALA A 16 -1.92 1.26 -8.31
N TYR A 17 -2.10 1.49 -9.61
CA TYR A 17 -3.24 0.95 -10.34
C TYR A 17 -3.23 -0.59 -10.31
N GLN A 18 -2.07 -1.19 -10.54
CA GLN A 18 -1.94 -2.65 -10.51
C GLN A 18 -2.27 -3.21 -9.14
N VAL A 19 -1.75 -2.57 -8.09
CA VAL A 19 -2.04 -3.00 -6.72
C VAL A 19 -3.52 -2.85 -6.40
N SER A 20 -4.12 -1.75 -6.83
CA SER A 20 -5.55 -1.51 -6.64
C SER A 20 -6.36 -2.63 -7.29
N LYS A 21 -6.03 -2.98 -8.52
CA LYS A 21 -6.73 -4.02 -9.26
C LYS A 21 -6.59 -5.39 -8.58
N ASP A 22 -5.40 -5.68 -8.07
CA ASP A 22 -5.13 -7.00 -7.48
C ASP A 22 -5.69 -7.15 -6.07
N THR A 23 -5.75 -6.06 -5.31
CA THR A 23 -6.17 -6.13 -3.89
C THR A 23 -7.60 -5.67 -3.66
N GLY A 24 -8.19 -4.96 -4.61
CA GLY A 24 -9.51 -4.38 -4.43
C GLY A 24 -9.51 -3.06 -3.67
N ILE A 25 -8.34 -2.56 -3.26
CA ILE A 25 -8.24 -1.26 -2.61
C ILE A 25 -8.28 -0.20 -3.72
N SER A 26 -9.21 0.76 -3.62
CA SER A 26 -9.40 1.72 -4.70
C SER A 26 -8.18 2.62 -4.91
N THR A 27 -8.00 3.08 -6.14
CA THR A 27 -6.92 4.02 -6.46
C THR A 27 -7.13 5.34 -5.71
N ALA A 28 -8.39 5.73 -5.48
CA ALA A 28 -8.70 6.93 -4.71
C ALA A 28 -8.17 6.82 -3.28
N THR A 29 -8.33 5.64 -2.66
CA THR A 29 -7.80 5.38 -1.32
C THR A 29 -6.28 5.49 -1.29
N LEU A 30 -5.62 4.87 -2.27
CA LEU A 30 -4.16 4.92 -2.33
C LEU A 30 -3.66 6.34 -2.58
N SER A 31 -4.36 7.10 -3.42
CA SER A 31 -4.02 8.49 -3.71
C SER A 31 -4.20 9.37 -2.47
N SER A 32 -5.28 9.16 -1.72
CA SER A 32 -5.51 9.90 -0.47
C SER A 32 -4.41 9.62 0.55
N TRP A 33 -3.95 8.40 0.61
CA TRP A 33 -2.84 8.02 1.48
C TRP A 33 -1.56 8.75 1.05
N LYS A 34 -1.27 8.76 -0.24
CA LYS A 34 -0.11 9.45 -0.78
C LYS A 34 -0.13 10.94 -0.42
N ASN A 35 -1.31 11.55 -0.47
CA ASN A 35 -1.47 12.98 -0.21
C ASN A 35 -1.61 13.33 1.27
N GLY A 36 -1.56 12.34 2.15
CA GLY A 36 -1.64 12.58 3.59
C GLY A 36 -3.04 12.80 4.13
N ASN A 37 -4.07 12.54 3.31
CA ASN A 37 -5.47 12.74 3.71
C ASN A 37 -6.11 11.50 4.30
N TYR A 38 -5.39 10.40 4.36
CA TYR A 38 -5.93 9.11 4.78
C TYR A 38 -4.79 8.22 5.28
N ILE A 39 -5.05 7.51 6.37
CA ILE A 39 -4.10 6.52 6.89
C ILE A 39 -4.83 5.18 6.92
N PRO A 40 -4.34 4.16 6.19
CA PRO A 40 -5.01 2.85 6.16
C PRO A 40 -5.05 2.23 7.55
N LYS A 41 -6.15 1.56 7.85
CA LYS A 41 -6.27 0.80 9.07
C LYS A 41 -5.56 -0.53 8.91
N VAL A 42 -5.42 -1.24 10.02
CA VAL A 42 -4.69 -2.51 10.08
C VAL A 42 -5.16 -3.49 9.01
N GLU A 43 -6.46 -3.59 8.78
CA GLU A 43 -6.99 -4.55 7.80
C GLU A 43 -6.42 -4.31 6.41
N LYS A 44 -6.36 -3.04 5.98
CA LYS A 44 -5.82 -2.72 4.64
C LYS A 44 -4.30 -2.90 4.60
N LEU A 45 -3.62 -2.52 5.67
CA LEU A 45 -2.17 -2.73 5.75
C LEU A 45 -1.84 -4.22 5.70
N LYS A 46 -2.66 -5.04 6.33
CA LYS A 46 -2.47 -6.48 6.31
C LYS A 46 -2.63 -7.04 4.89
N ILE A 47 -3.63 -6.58 4.17
CA ILE A 47 -3.85 -6.98 2.78
C ILE A 47 -2.62 -6.62 1.93
N LEU A 48 -2.12 -5.40 2.09
CA LEU A 48 -0.95 -4.95 1.33
C LEU A 48 0.30 -5.73 1.72
N ALA A 49 0.49 -5.99 3.02
CA ALA A 49 1.64 -6.76 3.49
C ALA A 49 1.63 -8.16 2.89
N GLU A 50 0.49 -8.81 2.91
CA GLU A 50 0.36 -10.16 2.33
C GLU A 50 0.58 -10.13 0.83
N TYR A 51 0.06 -9.11 0.16
CA TYR A 51 0.21 -8.97 -1.29
C TYR A 51 1.69 -8.87 -1.69
N PHE A 52 2.46 -8.08 -0.94
CA PHE A 52 3.88 -7.88 -1.24
C PHE A 52 4.80 -8.89 -0.56
N GLY A 53 4.27 -9.75 0.29
CA GLY A 53 5.09 -10.76 0.98
C GLY A 53 5.98 -10.18 2.07
N VAL A 54 5.54 -9.12 2.73
CA VAL A 54 6.27 -8.50 3.84
C VAL A 54 5.40 -8.53 5.10
N SER A 55 6.01 -8.25 6.25
CA SER A 55 5.24 -8.15 7.49
C SER A 55 4.56 -6.79 7.58
N ILE A 56 3.48 -6.71 8.36
CA ILE A 56 2.77 -5.45 8.56
C ILE A 56 3.67 -4.42 9.24
N GLU A 57 4.60 -4.87 10.08
CA GLU A 57 5.55 -3.97 10.74
C GLU A 57 6.39 -3.18 9.73
N TYR A 58 6.56 -3.72 8.54
CA TYR A 58 7.30 -3.01 7.49
C TYR A 58 6.72 -1.61 7.26
N PHE A 59 5.39 -1.51 7.25
CA PHE A 59 4.73 -0.22 7.04
C PHE A 59 4.78 0.67 8.27
N LEU A 60 4.93 0.07 9.44
CA LEU A 60 4.87 0.80 10.72
C LEU A 60 6.23 1.28 11.21
N SER A 61 7.29 0.85 10.59
CA SER A 61 8.65 1.20 11.03
C SER A 61 9.18 2.49 10.42
#